data_9a986ccc869baa875fbd74f708cf8815
#
_entry.id   9a986ccc869baa875fbd74f708cf8815
#
_cell.length_a   1.000
_cell.length_b   1.000
_cell.length_c   1.000
_cell.angle_alpha   90.00
_cell.angle_beta   90.00
_cell.angle_gamma   90.00
#
_symmetry.space_group_name_H-M   'P 1'
#
loop_
_entity.id
_entity.type
_entity.pdbx_description
1 polymer ?
#
loop_
_entity_poly.entity_id
_entity_poly.type
_entity_poly.pdbx_seq_one_letter_code
_entity_poly.pdbx_strand_id
1 'polypeptide(L)'
;MSGTVEPIARMAAQLARLPGIGQKSAQRLAYHIAGMPEQDVHDLAAAICQGRKAVRFCAVCGNYTQNEICDICADEARQNGQICVVRDPRDVAAMERMRDYHGRYHVLHGALSPMNGIGPEDIHIRELLARLSTEKVDEVILATNPDIEGEATAAYIARLIKPMGVKVTRIAHGVPVGGELEYTDEVTLAKAMEGRTQM
;
A
#
# COMPACT_ATOMS: atom_id res chain seq x y z
N MET A 1 12.49 -29.52 -23.62
CA MET A 1 12.71 -29.76 -22.18
C MET A 1 11.88 -30.96 -21.79
N SER A 2 12.47 -32.13 -21.92
CA SER A 2 11.84 -33.43 -21.71
C SER A 2 12.13 -33.90 -20.28
N GLY A 3 11.14 -33.94 -19.41
CA GLY A 3 11.29 -34.52 -18.08
C GLY A 3 10.25 -34.10 -17.04
N THR A 4 9.55 -33.00 -17.25
CA THR A 4 8.49 -32.55 -16.33
C THR A 4 7.14 -32.95 -16.92
N VAL A 5 6.31 -33.70 -16.16
CA VAL A 5 4.97 -34.03 -16.59
C VAL A 5 4.08 -32.80 -16.69
N GLU A 6 3.18 -32.79 -17.68
CA GLU A 6 2.35 -31.61 -18.01
C GLU A 6 1.63 -30.99 -16.81
N PRO A 7 0.99 -31.75 -15.89
CA PRO A 7 0.33 -31.15 -14.73
C PRO A 7 1.27 -30.33 -13.83
N ILE A 8 2.48 -30.78 -13.59
CA ILE A 8 3.50 -30.06 -12.80
C ILE A 8 3.96 -28.81 -13.55
N ALA A 9 4.17 -28.92 -14.86
CA ALA A 9 4.55 -27.76 -15.68
C ALA A 9 3.47 -26.67 -15.65
N ARG A 10 2.20 -27.03 -15.70
CA ARG A 10 1.06 -26.11 -15.61
C ARG A 10 0.96 -25.44 -14.24
N MET A 11 1.14 -26.19 -13.14
CA MET A 11 1.22 -25.59 -11.79
C MET A 11 2.37 -24.59 -11.69
N ALA A 12 3.57 -24.97 -12.13
CA ALA A 12 4.74 -24.10 -12.12
C ALA A 12 4.51 -22.81 -12.92
N ALA A 13 3.88 -22.90 -14.08
CA ALA A 13 3.55 -21.72 -14.90
C ALA A 13 2.59 -20.76 -14.18
N GLN A 14 1.59 -21.25 -13.43
CA GLN A 14 0.70 -20.39 -12.65
C GLN A 14 1.40 -19.76 -11.45
N LEU A 15 2.23 -20.50 -10.73
CA LEU A 15 3.01 -20.01 -9.60
C LEU A 15 4.03 -18.94 -10.02
N ALA A 16 4.64 -19.10 -11.19
CA ALA A 16 5.60 -18.12 -11.76
C ALA A 16 4.97 -16.76 -12.12
N ARG A 17 3.62 -16.65 -12.16
CA ARG A 17 2.91 -15.39 -12.36
C ARG A 17 2.87 -14.52 -11.10
N LEU A 18 3.17 -15.11 -9.95
CA LEU A 18 3.18 -14.38 -8.68
C LEU A 18 4.47 -13.55 -8.58
N PRO A 19 4.37 -12.27 -8.14
CA PRO A 19 5.54 -11.42 -8.02
C PRO A 19 6.54 -12.01 -7.01
N GLY A 20 7.84 -11.97 -7.36
CA GLY A 20 8.91 -12.54 -6.55
C GLY A 20 9.11 -14.06 -6.73
N ILE A 21 8.26 -14.75 -7.50
CA ILE A 21 8.43 -16.17 -7.78
C ILE A 21 9.03 -16.37 -9.18
N GLY A 22 10.34 -16.63 -9.23
CA GLY A 22 11.02 -16.97 -10.48
C GLY A 22 10.76 -18.42 -10.91
N GLN A 23 11.10 -18.75 -12.16
CA GLN A 23 10.86 -20.08 -12.78
C GLN A 23 11.37 -21.25 -11.92
N LYS A 24 12.59 -21.15 -11.35
CA LYS A 24 13.16 -22.21 -10.50
C LYS A 24 12.36 -22.42 -9.22
N SER A 25 11.94 -21.32 -8.57
CA SER A 25 11.11 -21.38 -7.35
C SER A 25 9.72 -21.93 -7.65
N ALA A 26 9.10 -21.49 -8.73
CA ALA A 26 7.80 -21.99 -9.19
C ALA A 26 7.84 -23.51 -9.44
N GLN A 27 8.89 -24.00 -10.10
CA GLN A 27 9.06 -25.43 -10.33
C GLN A 27 9.23 -26.23 -9.02
N ARG A 28 10.05 -25.72 -8.08
CA ARG A 28 10.20 -26.34 -6.76
C ARG A 28 8.87 -26.40 -5.99
N LEU A 29 8.11 -25.32 -6.00
CA LEU A 29 6.78 -25.26 -5.36
C LEU A 29 5.81 -26.25 -6.00
N ALA A 30 5.77 -26.36 -7.34
CA ALA A 30 4.92 -27.29 -8.05
C ALA A 30 5.23 -28.75 -7.69
N TYR A 31 6.51 -29.12 -7.60
CA TYR A 31 6.90 -30.47 -7.14
C TYR A 31 6.55 -30.71 -5.68
N HIS A 32 6.70 -29.69 -4.80
CA HIS A 32 6.31 -29.79 -3.41
C HIS A 32 4.80 -30.04 -3.29
N ILE A 33 3.97 -29.24 -3.97
CA ILE A 33 2.51 -29.38 -3.98
C ILE A 33 2.09 -30.77 -4.51
N ALA A 34 2.76 -31.28 -5.54
CA ALA A 34 2.48 -32.59 -6.08
C ALA A 34 2.79 -33.75 -5.08
N GLY A 35 3.64 -33.52 -4.09
CA GLY A 35 3.96 -34.47 -3.02
C GLY A 35 3.18 -34.25 -1.71
N MET A 36 2.34 -33.20 -1.62
CA MET A 36 1.51 -32.95 -0.43
C MET A 36 0.33 -33.93 -0.36
N PRO A 37 -0.22 -34.21 0.84
CA PRO A 37 -1.50 -34.84 0.99
C PRO A 37 -2.60 -34.11 0.20
N GLU A 38 -3.51 -34.86 -0.42
CA GLU A 38 -4.57 -34.24 -1.25
C GLU A 38 -5.43 -33.24 -0.47
N GLN A 39 -5.72 -33.51 0.80
CA GLN A 39 -6.47 -32.61 1.67
C GLN A 39 -5.76 -31.26 1.85
N ASP A 40 -4.44 -31.26 2.07
CA ASP A 40 -3.67 -30.04 2.26
C ASP A 40 -3.65 -29.19 0.99
N VAL A 41 -3.62 -29.82 -0.18
CA VAL A 41 -3.73 -29.12 -1.47
C VAL A 41 -5.10 -28.50 -1.66
N HIS A 42 -6.17 -29.22 -1.29
CA HIS A 42 -7.53 -28.68 -1.31
C HIS A 42 -7.69 -27.48 -0.37
N ASP A 43 -7.17 -27.58 0.85
CA ASP A 43 -7.24 -26.52 1.84
C ASP A 43 -6.48 -25.27 1.38
N LEU A 44 -5.30 -25.43 0.81
CA LEU A 44 -4.53 -24.32 0.21
C LEU A 44 -5.30 -23.65 -0.94
N ALA A 45 -5.83 -24.43 -1.86
CA ALA A 45 -6.60 -23.93 -2.99
C ALA A 45 -7.89 -23.22 -2.53
N ALA A 46 -8.58 -23.80 -1.55
CA ALA A 46 -9.78 -23.22 -0.94
C ALA A 46 -9.48 -21.89 -0.26
N ALA A 47 -8.40 -21.82 0.53
CA ALA A 47 -7.98 -20.58 1.20
C ALA A 47 -7.70 -19.45 0.21
N ILE A 48 -7.01 -19.72 -0.90
CA ILE A 48 -6.75 -18.74 -1.96
C ILE A 48 -8.06 -18.25 -2.59
N CYS A 49 -8.93 -19.18 -2.98
CA CYS A 49 -10.19 -18.86 -3.65
C CYS A 49 -11.15 -18.08 -2.72
N GLN A 50 -11.30 -18.53 -1.48
CA GLN A 50 -12.18 -17.90 -0.48
C GLN A 50 -11.65 -16.54 -0.07
N GLY A 51 -10.34 -16.41 0.21
CA GLY A 51 -9.70 -15.15 0.53
C GLY A 51 -9.92 -14.11 -0.56
N ARG A 52 -9.70 -14.48 -1.84
CA ARG A 52 -9.94 -13.55 -2.96
C ARG A 52 -11.40 -13.14 -3.09
N LYS A 53 -12.37 -14.03 -2.79
CA LYS A 53 -13.80 -13.72 -2.84
C LYS A 53 -14.25 -12.84 -1.68
N ALA A 54 -13.70 -13.06 -0.48
CA ALA A 54 -14.10 -12.37 0.73
C ALA A 54 -13.53 -10.94 0.81
N VAL A 55 -12.34 -10.70 0.24
CA VAL A 55 -11.68 -9.40 0.29
C VAL A 55 -12.27 -8.45 -0.75
N ARG A 56 -12.65 -7.26 -0.26
CA ARG A 56 -13.14 -6.11 -1.04
C ARG A 56 -12.44 -4.83 -0.60
N PHE A 57 -12.70 -3.74 -1.29
CA PHE A 57 -12.27 -2.41 -0.86
C PHE A 57 -13.32 -1.77 0.04
N CYS A 58 -12.86 -1.11 1.10
CA CYS A 58 -13.68 -0.27 1.95
C CYS A 58 -14.27 0.88 1.13
N ALA A 59 -15.58 1.06 1.19
CA ALA A 59 -16.29 2.12 0.45
C ALA A 59 -15.84 3.53 0.85
N VAL A 60 -15.25 3.72 2.03
CA VAL A 60 -14.82 5.03 2.54
C VAL A 60 -13.35 5.32 2.21
N CYS A 61 -12.44 4.39 2.50
CA CYS A 61 -11.00 4.67 2.44
C CYS A 61 -10.23 3.87 1.40
N GLY A 62 -10.86 2.89 0.74
CA GLY A 62 -10.19 2.02 -0.24
C GLY A 62 -9.29 0.93 0.36
N ASN A 63 -9.19 0.79 1.69
CA ASN A 63 -8.43 -0.29 2.32
C ASN A 63 -9.10 -1.65 2.12
N TYR A 64 -8.35 -2.74 2.26
CA TYR A 64 -8.93 -4.09 2.25
C TYR A 64 -9.82 -4.34 3.46
N THR A 65 -10.96 -4.99 3.20
CA THR A 65 -11.94 -5.37 4.23
C THR A 65 -12.78 -6.55 3.76
N GLN A 66 -13.45 -7.22 4.67
CA GLN A 66 -14.51 -8.20 4.36
C GLN A 66 -15.91 -7.54 4.37
N ASN A 67 -16.04 -6.41 5.04
CA ASN A 67 -17.27 -5.65 5.17
C ASN A 67 -17.37 -4.52 4.14
N GLU A 68 -18.48 -3.82 4.09
CA GLU A 68 -18.63 -2.62 3.25
C GLU A 68 -17.70 -1.49 3.71
N ILE A 69 -17.57 -1.32 5.04
CA ILE A 69 -16.70 -0.36 5.70
C ILE A 69 -15.68 -1.14 6.53
N CYS A 70 -14.40 -0.78 6.48
CA CYS A 70 -13.36 -1.43 7.28
C CYS A 70 -13.45 -1.00 8.75
N ASP A 71 -12.86 -1.81 9.63
CA ASP A 71 -12.89 -1.58 11.08
C ASP A 71 -12.29 -0.21 11.47
N ILE A 72 -11.26 0.26 10.76
CA ILE A 72 -10.66 1.59 10.99
C ILE A 72 -11.67 2.72 10.69
N CYS A 73 -12.42 2.61 9.60
CA CYS A 73 -13.41 3.63 9.23
C CYS A 73 -14.69 3.54 10.08
N ALA A 74 -15.02 2.36 10.58
CA ALA A 74 -16.16 2.13 11.45
C ALA A 74 -15.92 2.61 12.90
N ASP A 75 -14.66 2.72 13.31
CA ASP A 75 -14.29 3.18 14.65
C ASP A 75 -14.44 4.70 14.76
N GLU A 76 -15.41 5.13 15.57
CA GLU A 76 -15.68 6.55 15.84
C GLU A 76 -14.51 7.24 16.56
N ALA A 77 -13.75 6.53 17.39
CA ALA A 77 -12.58 7.08 18.07
C ALA A 77 -11.48 7.53 17.09
N ARG A 78 -11.50 7.01 15.86
CA ARG A 78 -10.61 7.39 14.77
C ARG A 78 -11.03 8.67 14.01
N GLN A 79 -12.18 9.28 14.39
CA GLN A 79 -12.67 10.52 13.76
C GLN A 79 -12.06 11.76 14.41
N ASN A 80 -10.73 11.85 14.43
CA ASN A 80 -9.98 12.93 15.07
C ASN A 80 -9.64 14.10 14.12
N GLY A 81 -10.24 14.15 12.94
CA GLY A 81 -9.98 15.17 11.93
C GLY A 81 -8.73 14.92 11.08
N GLN A 82 -8.04 13.80 11.24
CA GLN A 82 -6.84 13.48 10.46
C GLN A 82 -7.09 12.36 9.44
N ILE A 83 -6.59 12.56 8.21
CA ILE A 83 -6.57 11.53 7.16
C ILE A 83 -5.13 11.33 6.71
N CYS A 84 -4.61 10.10 6.87
CA CYS A 84 -3.32 9.68 6.32
C CYS A 84 -3.53 9.08 4.93
N VAL A 85 -2.95 9.72 3.91
CA VAL A 85 -3.04 9.29 2.51
C VAL A 85 -1.85 8.41 2.17
N VAL A 86 -2.12 7.17 1.77
CA VAL A 86 -1.12 6.17 1.42
C VAL A 86 -1.33 5.65 0.00
N ARG A 87 -0.29 5.05 -0.59
CA ARG A 87 -0.34 4.51 -1.94
C ARG A 87 -1.15 3.20 -2.02
N ASP A 88 -0.99 2.30 -1.05
CA ASP A 88 -1.42 0.89 -1.12
C ASP A 88 -2.00 0.43 0.22
N PRO A 89 -2.96 -0.53 0.25
CA PRO A 89 -3.46 -1.10 1.51
C PRO A 89 -2.37 -1.71 2.42
N ARG A 90 -1.24 -2.18 1.84
CA ARG A 90 -0.11 -2.68 2.62
C ARG A 90 0.56 -1.58 3.45
N ASP A 91 0.51 -0.34 2.97
CA ASP A 91 1.03 0.81 3.72
C ASP A 91 0.16 1.10 4.95
N VAL A 92 -1.18 0.95 4.84
CA VAL A 92 -2.08 1.00 6.01
C VAL A 92 -1.65 -0.02 7.06
N ALA A 93 -1.43 -1.27 6.65
CA ALA A 93 -1.00 -2.31 7.56
C ALA A 93 0.40 -2.03 8.18
N ALA A 94 1.28 -1.34 7.46
CA ALA A 94 2.57 -0.89 7.98
C ALA A 94 2.41 0.21 9.03
N MET A 95 1.57 1.21 8.75
CA MET A 95 1.28 2.32 9.67
C MET A 95 0.58 1.83 10.94
N GLU A 96 -0.37 0.91 10.85
CA GLU A 96 -1.07 0.34 12.00
C GLU A 96 -0.16 -0.44 12.96
N ARG A 97 0.97 -1.00 12.47
CA ARG A 97 1.97 -1.63 13.36
C ARG A 97 2.64 -0.65 14.31
N MET A 98 2.72 0.62 13.95
CA MET A 98 3.28 1.69 14.79
C MET A 98 2.42 1.95 16.05
N ARG A 99 1.08 1.75 15.97
CA ARG A 99 0.09 1.94 17.04
C ARG A 99 -0.06 3.37 17.58
N ASP A 100 0.70 4.33 17.07
CA ASP A 100 0.69 5.74 17.53
C ASP A 100 -0.20 6.65 16.66
N TYR A 101 -0.67 6.16 15.52
CA TYR A 101 -1.57 6.90 14.66
C TYR A 101 -3.02 6.52 14.94
N HIS A 102 -3.83 7.51 15.31
CA HIS A 102 -5.23 7.32 15.69
C HIS A 102 -6.22 8.00 14.73
N GLY A 103 -5.78 8.44 13.56
CA GLY A 103 -6.63 8.97 12.50
C GLY A 103 -7.12 7.89 11.54
N ARG A 104 -7.79 8.34 10.48
CA ARG A 104 -8.28 7.52 9.37
C ARG A 104 -7.29 7.52 8.21
N TYR A 105 -7.48 6.60 7.27
CA TYR A 105 -6.68 6.49 6.07
C TYR A 105 -7.46 6.83 4.80
N HIS A 106 -6.72 7.09 3.73
CA HIS A 106 -7.20 7.07 2.36
C HIS A 106 -6.16 6.39 1.48
N VAL A 107 -6.58 5.36 0.75
CA VAL A 107 -5.71 4.56 -0.11
C VAL A 107 -5.90 4.98 -1.55
N LEU A 108 -4.81 5.40 -2.20
CA LEU A 108 -4.82 5.88 -3.58
C LEU A 108 -4.89 4.76 -4.62
N HIS A 109 -4.47 3.55 -4.28
CA HIS A 109 -4.29 2.41 -5.20
C HIS A 109 -3.32 2.67 -6.35
N GLY A 110 -2.35 3.55 -6.15
CA GLY A 110 -1.31 3.88 -7.13
C GLY A 110 -0.58 5.16 -6.80
N ALA A 111 0.25 5.59 -7.73
CA ALA A 111 0.91 6.89 -7.74
C ALA A 111 0.87 7.45 -9.17
N LEU A 112 0.97 8.76 -9.30
CA LEU A 112 1.09 9.41 -10.60
C LEU A 112 2.37 8.95 -11.29
N SER A 113 2.23 8.39 -12.49
CA SER A 113 3.35 7.90 -13.29
C SER A 113 3.09 8.17 -14.76
N PRO A 114 3.41 9.36 -15.26
CA PRO A 114 3.20 9.70 -16.66
C PRO A 114 3.93 8.76 -17.63
N MET A 115 5.09 8.25 -17.22
CA MET A 115 5.85 7.28 -18.03
C MET A 115 5.12 5.94 -18.18
N ASN A 116 4.29 5.57 -17.21
CA ASN A 116 3.46 4.36 -17.24
C ASN A 116 2.00 4.66 -17.66
N GLY A 117 1.70 5.90 -18.06
CA GLY A 117 0.37 6.33 -18.46
C GLY A 117 -0.64 6.43 -17.31
N ILE A 118 -0.18 6.52 -16.04
CA ILE A 118 -1.04 6.62 -14.86
C ILE A 118 -1.25 8.11 -14.54
N GLY A 119 -2.47 8.59 -14.77
CA GLY A 119 -2.94 9.94 -14.47
C GLY A 119 -3.70 10.04 -13.14
N PRO A 120 -4.16 11.27 -12.80
CA PRO A 120 -4.95 11.49 -11.58
C PRO A 120 -6.29 10.77 -11.54
N GLU A 121 -6.84 10.44 -12.71
CA GLU A 121 -8.11 9.70 -12.90
C GLU A 121 -7.96 8.20 -12.67
N ASP A 122 -6.74 7.67 -12.72
CA ASP A 122 -6.45 6.24 -12.56
C ASP A 122 -6.23 5.84 -11.10
N ILE A 123 -6.12 6.84 -10.20
CA ILE A 123 -5.91 6.64 -8.77
C ILE A 123 -6.96 7.43 -7.96
N HIS A 124 -7.21 7.04 -6.72
CA HIS A 124 -8.35 7.52 -5.90
C HIS A 124 -8.17 8.95 -5.34
N ILE A 125 -7.70 9.90 -6.15
CA ILE A 125 -7.60 11.33 -5.77
C ILE A 125 -8.98 11.99 -5.74
N ARG A 126 -9.87 11.66 -6.69
CA ARG A 126 -11.23 12.22 -6.74
C ARG A 126 -12.03 11.85 -5.50
N GLU A 127 -11.91 10.61 -5.06
CA GLU A 127 -12.57 10.10 -3.86
C GLU A 127 -12.04 10.78 -2.59
N LEU A 128 -10.74 11.08 -2.52
CA LEU A 128 -10.16 11.87 -1.45
C LEU A 128 -10.79 13.27 -1.40
N LEU A 129 -10.84 13.98 -2.52
CA LEU A 129 -11.40 15.33 -2.58
C LEU A 129 -12.90 15.33 -2.22
N ALA A 130 -13.66 14.31 -2.65
CA ALA A 130 -15.06 14.16 -2.29
C ALA A 130 -15.23 13.97 -0.76
N ARG A 131 -14.35 13.18 -0.11
CA ARG A 131 -14.35 13.02 1.35
C ARG A 131 -14.07 14.34 2.06
N LEU A 132 -13.07 15.10 1.60
CA LEU A 132 -12.71 16.39 2.21
C LEU A 132 -13.85 17.43 2.10
N SER A 133 -14.76 17.26 1.15
CA SER A 133 -15.94 18.12 1.00
C SER A 133 -17.12 17.73 1.91
N THR A 134 -17.13 16.49 2.41
CA THR A 134 -18.25 15.94 3.19
C THR A 134 -17.90 15.64 4.63
N GLU A 135 -16.63 15.35 4.92
CA GLU A 135 -16.14 15.06 6.27
C GLU A 135 -15.44 16.30 6.86
N LYS A 136 -15.54 16.49 8.17
CA LYS A 136 -14.73 17.51 8.86
C LYS A 136 -13.31 16.98 9.00
N VAL A 137 -12.40 17.52 8.17
CA VAL A 137 -10.99 17.13 8.15
C VAL A 137 -10.14 18.37 8.44
N ASP A 138 -9.32 18.28 9.49
CA ASP A 138 -8.42 19.36 9.91
C ASP A 138 -7.04 19.20 9.27
N GLU A 139 -6.57 17.96 9.05
CA GLU A 139 -5.25 17.65 8.51
C GLU A 139 -5.26 16.46 7.56
N VAL A 140 -4.60 16.61 6.42
CA VAL A 140 -4.25 15.53 5.50
C VAL A 140 -2.74 15.29 5.58
N ILE A 141 -2.36 14.08 5.99
CA ILE A 141 -0.97 13.64 6.09
C ILE A 141 -0.64 12.83 4.85
N LEU A 142 0.26 13.33 4.01
CA LEU A 142 0.69 12.62 2.80
C LEU A 142 1.81 11.64 3.15
N ALA A 143 1.51 10.34 3.05
CA ALA A 143 2.39 9.23 3.39
C ALA A 143 2.63 8.29 2.19
N THR A 144 2.71 8.87 0.98
CA THR A 144 3.18 8.14 -0.22
C THR A 144 4.67 7.83 -0.09
N ASN A 145 5.15 6.84 -0.85
CA ASN A 145 6.56 6.45 -0.81
C ASN A 145 7.50 7.64 -1.11
N PRO A 146 8.72 7.66 -0.55
CA PRO A 146 9.73 8.69 -0.82
C PRO A 146 10.50 8.42 -2.13
N ASP A 147 9.77 8.06 -3.18
CA ASP A 147 10.25 7.91 -4.55
C ASP A 147 9.74 9.05 -5.45
N ILE A 148 10.24 9.13 -6.66
CA ILE A 148 9.89 10.21 -7.61
C ILE A 148 8.38 10.29 -7.85
N GLU A 149 7.73 9.14 -8.04
CA GLU A 149 6.29 9.05 -8.28
C GLU A 149 5.48 9.46 -7.03
N GLY A 150 5.90 8.99 -5.86
CA GLY A 150 5.25 9.33 -4.59
C GLY A 150 5.39 10.80 -4.21
N GLU A 151 6.55 11.43 -4.46
CA GLU A 151 6.75 12.86 -4.25
C GLU A 151 5.92 13.70 -5.23
N ALA A 152 5.89 13.32 -6.51
CA ALA A 152 5.05 13.98 -7.51
C ALA A 152 3.56 13.89 -7.15
N THR A 153 3.13 12.71 -6.68
CA THR A 153 1.75 12.47 -6.23
C THR A 153 1.41 13.33 -5.01
N ALA A 154 2.30 13.36 -4.00
CA ALA A 154 2.11 14.19 -2.81
C ALA A 154 2.02 15.68 -3.16
N ALA A 155 2.94 16.18 -4.00
CA ALA A 155 2.93 17.57 -4.44
C ALA A 155 1.66 17.94 -5.24
N TYR A 156 1.17 17.02 -6.08
CA TYR A 156 -0.06 17.20 -6.84
C TYR A 156 -1.27 17.29 -5.90
N ILE A 157 -1.44 16.33 -4.98
CA ILE A 157 -2.53 16.29 -4.00
C ILE A 157 -2.48 17.54 -3.11
N ALA A 158 -1.30 17.94 -2.63
CA ALA A 158 -1.15 19.14 -1.81
C ALA A 158 -1.65 20.41 -2.52
N ARG A 159 -1.39 20.56 -3.83
CA ARG A 159 -1.91 21.68 -4.62
C ARG A 159 -3.43 21.71 -4.72
N LEU A 160 -4.06 20.54 -4.79
CA LEU A 160 -5.52 20.44 -4.87
C LEU A 160 -6.19 20.73 -3.52
N ILE A 161 -5.57 20.33 -2.41
CA ILE A 161 -6.16 20.44 -1.07
C ILE A 161 -5.92 21.81 -0.43
N LYS A 162 -4.76 22.45 -0.65
CA LYS A 162 -4.43 23.77 -0.07
C LYS A 162 -5.53 24.82 -0.23
N PRO A 163 -6.18 24.98 -1.41
CA PRO A 163 -7.27 25.95 -1.57
C PRO A 163 -8.52 25.64 -0.73
N MET A 164 -8.68 24.41 -0.25
CA MET A 164 -9.82 23.98 0.59
C MET A 164 -9.65 24.39 2.07
N GLY A 165 -8.51 24.99 2.44
CA GLY A 165 -8.23 25.41 3.81
C GLY A 165 -7.85 24.30 4.77
N VAL A 166 -7.63 23.07 4.28
CA VAL A 166 -7.20 21.91 5.08
C VAL A 166 -5.67 21.95 5.22
N LYS A 167 -5.18 21.71 6.42
CA LYS A 167 -3.74 21.57 6.67
C LYS A 167 -3.20 20.34 5.95
N VAL A 168 -2.13 20.50 5.18
CA VAL A 168 -1.46 19.40 4.47
C VAL A 168 -0.06 19.25 5.02
N THR A 169 0.27 18.05 5.47
CA THR A 169 1.59 17.68 5.97
C THR A 169 2.16 16.51 5.19
N ARG A 170 3.45 16.27 5.30
CA ARG A 170 4.19 15.17 4.70
C ARG A 170 4.91 14.40 5.79
N ILE A 171 4.91 13.07 5.74
CA ILE A 171 5.76 12.29 6.64
C ILE A 171 7.23 12.69 6.45
N ALA A 172 7.99 12.74 7.52
CA ALA A 172 9.41 13.09 7.50
C ALA A 172 10.22 12.06 6.69
N HIS A 173 11.23 12.56 6.00
CA HIS A 173 12.24 11.75 5.34
C HIS A 173 13.57 11.94 6.08
N GLY A 174 14.29 10.85 6.33
CA GLY A 174 15.55 10.96 7.05
C GLY A 174 16.25 9.62 7.25
N VAL A 175 17.35 9.69 7.97
CA VAL A 175 18.14 8.50 8.33
C VAL A 175 17.31 7.59 9.25
N PRO A 176 17.23 6.29 8.96
CA PRO A 176 16.48 5.36 9.81
C PRO A 176 17.10 5.24 11.20
N VAL A 177 16.26 5.06 12.21
CA VAL A 177 16.71 4.86 13.60
C VAL A 177 17.57 3.59 13.67
N GLY A 178 18.77 3.72 14.26
CA GLY A 178 19.76 2.63 14.31
C GLY A 178 20.64 2.50 13.08
N GLY A 179 20.43 3.35 12.06
CA GLY A 179 21.34 3.44 10.91
C GLY A 179 22.58 4.28 11.21
N GLU A 180 23.72 3.93 10.60
CA GLU A 180 24.96 4.69 10.67
C GLU A 180 25.03 5.68 9.50
N LEU A 181 25.47 6.91 9.77
CA LEU A 181 25.52 7.99 8.78
C LEU A 181 26.43 7.64 7.58
N GLU A 182 27.52 6.90 7.83
CA GLU A 182 28.50 6.53 6.79
C GLU A 182 27.93 5.59 5.72
N TYR A 183 26.85 4.85 6.01
CA TYR A 183 26.16 3.96 5.07
C TYR A 183 24.91 4.56 4.45
N THR A 184 24.60 5.81 4.80
CA THR A 184 23.42 6.50 4.28
C THR A 184 23.77 7.22 2.99
N ASP A 185 22.95 7.05 1.95
CA ASP A 185 23.14 7.72 0.67
C ASP A 185 23.00 9.25 0.76
N GLU A 186 23.61 9.96 -0.17
CA GLU A 186 23.66 11.42 -0.19
C GLU A 186 22.29 12.09 -0.27
N VAL A 187 21.33 11.49 -0.97
CA VAL A 187 19.95 12.03 -1.12
C VAL A 187 19.22 11.95 0.21
N THR A 188 19.30 10.80 0.88
CA THR A 188 18.70 10.61 2.21
C THR A 188 19.32 11.57 3.24
N LEU A 189 20.64 11.75 3.24
CA LEU A 189 21.32 12.73 4.12
C LEU A 189 20.89 14.16 3.84
N ALA A 190 20.77 14.55 2.56
CA ALA A 190 20.29 15.87 2.18
C ALA A 190 18.87 16.12 2.69
N LYS A 191 17.97 15.13 2.52
CA LYS A 191 16.57 15.21 3.02
C LYS A 191 16.50 15.28 4.55
N ALA A 192 17.33 14.52 5.26
CA ALA A 192 17.44 14.58 6.70
C ALA A 192 17.89 15.97 7.18
N MET A 193 18.88 16.59 6.50
CA MET A 193 19.35 17.95 6.80
C MET A 193 18.31 19.03 6.49
N GLU A 194 17.55 18.90 5.40
CA GLU A 194 16.43 19.79 5.09
C GLU A 194 15.34 19.72 6.16
N GLY A 195 14.98 18.50 6.59
CA GLY A 195 13.93 18.23 7.57
C GLY A 195 14.36 18.33 9.05
N ARG A 196 15.58 18.81 9.35
CA ARG A 196 16.07 18.91 10.73
C ARG A 196 15.17 19.76 11.61
N THR A 197 14.92 19.31 12.83
CA THR A 197 14.11 20.01 13.84
C THR A 197 14.99 20.67 14.88
N GLN A 198 14.50 21.77 15.48
CA GLN A 198 15.16 22.41 16.61
C GLN A 198 14.97 21.55 17.87
N MET A 199 16.03 21.36 18.64
CA MET A 199 16.01 20.65 19.93
C MET A 199 15.93 21.65 21.08
#